data_b3a70096bb04f0c4f2cf4d5b03cc5948
#
_entry.id   b3a70096bb04f0c4f2cf4d5b03cc5948
#
_cell.length_a   1.000
_cell.length_b   1.000
_cell.length_c   1.000
_cell.angle_alpha   90.00
_cell.angle_beta   90.00
_cell.angle_gamma   90.00
#
_symmetry.space_group_name_H-M   'P 1'
#
loop_
_entity.id
_entity.type
_entity.pdbx_description
1 polymer ?
#
loop_
_entity_poly.entity_id
_entity_poly.type
_entity_poly.pdbx_seq_one_letter_code
_entity_poly.pdbx_strand_id
1 'polypeptide(L)'
;MKINRVKSLNGEITIPGDKSISHRSIMFGSIADGITEVHGFLNGADCISSMNCFRQMGIDIDYDGCVVTVHGKGLHGLSKPEGTLDVGNSGTTTRLISGILAAQPFASRLIGDASICKRPMKRIMTPLSMMGADITSELGNDCAPLLINGKELHGIYYNSPVASAQVKSCVLLAGLYADGETSVTEPYVSRNHTELMLESFGGNIKAEGTTATVKPVDNLVGQKILVPGDISSAAYFLVAGLITPNSCITIKNVGINPTRDGILEVIKAMGGDMEYSNVVSGCGEPTADITVRTSSLKGCVIEGSIIPKLIDEIPAIAVLACFADGETIIRDAQELKVKESNRIDVMVNALSSMGADITATDDGMIIRGGKPLHGAVIDSHLDHRIAMSFAIAGLNANGDTEITGAECVNISYPGFYDDLGGLER
;
A
#
# COMPACT_ATOMS: atom_id res chain seq x y z
N MET A 1 -10.12 21.22 -3.91
CA MET A 1 -9.68 21.03 -5.31
C MET A 1 -10.90 20.96 -6.21
N LYS A 2 -10.92 21.73 -7.29
CA LYS A 2 -12.02 21.70 -8.26
C LYS A 2 -11.56 20.91 -9.49
N ILE A 3 -12.37 19.95 -9.92
CA ILE A 3 -12.13 19.08 -11.08
C ILE A 3 -13.21 19.36 -12.11
N ASN A 4 -12.82 19.67 -13.32
CA ASN A 4 -13.70 19.92 -14.44
C ASN A 4 -13.68 18.73 -15.41
N ARG A 5 -14.76 18.56 -16.15
CA ARG A 5 -14.84 17.56 -17.20
C ARG A 5 -13.82 17.85 -18.30
N VAL A 6 -13.08 16.80 -18.72
CA VAL A 6 -12.10 16.88 -19.82
C VAL A 6 -12.60 16.20 -21.08
N LYS A 7 -11.97 16.49 -22.23
CA LYS A 7 -12.32 15.88 -23.51
C LYS A 7 -11.52 14.62 -23.79
N SER A 8 -10.26 14.61 -23.36
CA SER A 8 -9.35 13.47 -23.51
C SER A 8 -8.14 13.61 -22.59
N LEU A 9 -7.47 12.48 -22.35
CA LEU A 9 -6.21 12.39 -21.61
C LEU A 9 -5.19 11.68 -22.50
N ASN A 10 -4.07 12.32 -22.79
CA ASN A 10 -3.08 11.74 -23.69
C ASN A 10 -1.66 12.08 -23.27
N GLY A 11 -0.80 11.09 -23.29
CA GLY A 11 0.62 11.28 -23.01
C GLY A 11 1.25 10.11 -22.25
N GLU A 12 2.48 10.35 -21.83
CA GLU A 12 3.25 9.43 -20.98
C GLU A 12 3.44 10.04 -19.59
N ILE A 13 3.42 9.19 -18.57
CA ILE A 13 3.61 9.60 -17.18
C ILE A 13 4.50 8.61 -16.45
N THR A 14 5.32 9.13 -15.54
CA THR A 14 6.05 8.32 -14.54
C THR A 14 5.45 8.61 -13.18
N ILE A 15 4.99 7.57 -12.51
CA ILE A 15 4.36 7.66 -11.21
C ILE A 15 5.37 7.51 -10.08
N PRO A 16 5.05 7.95 -8.84
CA PRO A 16 5.91 7.73 -7.67
C PRO A 16 6.20 6.26 -7.41
N GLY A 17 7.32 6.01 -6.76
CA GLY A 17 7.74 4.66 -6.39
C GLY A 17 6.78 3.96 -5.45
N ASP A 18 6.79 2.61 -5.48
CA ASP A 18 5.95 1.78 -4.63
C ASP A 18 6.18 2.06 -3.14
N LYS A 19 5.08 2.41 -2.45
CA LYS A 19 5.09 2.77 -1.03
C LYS A 19 5.58 1.60 -0.16
N SER A 20 5.11 0.39 -0.44
CA SER A 20 5.43 -0.79 0.35
C SER A 20 6.90 -1.18 0.24
N ILE A 21 7.48 -1.04 -0.95
CA ILE A 21 8.90 -1.29 -1.21
C ILE A 21 9.75 -0.18 -0.60
N SER A 22 9.34 1.09 -0.74
CA SER A 22 10.03 2.23 -0.14
C SER A 22 10.15 2.12 1.38
N HIS A 23 9.08 1.74 2.09
CA HIS A 23 9.13 1.47 3.53
C HIS A 23 10.16 0.39 3.87
N ARG A 24 10.10 -0.74 3.14
CA ARG A 24 10.97 -1.89 3.39
C ARG A 24 12.42 -1.60 3.07
N SER A 25 12.69 -0.79 2.05
CA SER A 25 14.05 -0.37 1.70
C SER A 25 14.75 0.34 2.86
N ILE A 26 14.02 1.22 3.57
CA ILE A 26 14.52 1.87 4.79
C ILE A 26 14.71 0.84 5.90
N MET A 27 13.71 -0.01 6.15
CA MET A 27 13.74 -0.96 7.26
C MET A 27 14.85 -2.00 7.09
N PHE A 28 14.92 -2.64 5.92
CA PHE A 28 15.94 -3.67 5.66
C PHE A 28 17.33 -3.06 5.54
N GLY A 29 17.46 -1.91 4.86
CA GLY A 29 18.72 -1.19 4.79
C GLY A 29 19.25 -0.83 6.17
N SER A 30 18.37 -0.45 7.11
CA SER A 30 18.76 -0.08 8.48
C SER A 30 19.28 -1.25 9.32
N ILE A 31 18.73 -2.45 9.11
CA ILE A 31 19.11 -3.67 9.85
C ILE A 31 20.06 -4.59 9.06
N ALA A 32 20.52 -4.16 7.87
CA ALA A 32 21.56 -4.82 7.11
C ALA A 32 22.95 -4.26 7.48
N ASP A 33 24.00 -5.01 7.18
CA ASP A 33 25.37 -4.53 7.24
C ASP A 33 25.74 -3.81 5.92
N GLY A 34 26.36 -2.64 6.04
CA GLY A 34 26.85 -1.86 4.90
C GLY A 34 25.83 -0.84 4.38
N ILE A 35 25.99 -0.46 3.12
CA ILE A 35 25.23 0.62 2.50
C ILE A 35 24.10 0.05 1.66
N THR A 36 22.90 0.61 1.82
CA THR A 36 21.78 0.40 0.91
C THR A 36 21.46 1.69 0.16
N GLU A 37 21.53 1.63 -1.19
CA GLU A 37 21.12 2.72 -2.07
C GLU A 37 19.73 2.48 -2.63
N VAL A 38 18.81 3.44 -2.47
CA VAL A 38 17.41 3.32 -2.90
C VAL A 38 17.09 4.39 -3.93
N HIS A 39 16.87 3.95 -5.16
CA HIS A 39 16.46 4.80 -6.29
C HIS A 39 14.96 4.69 -6.50
N GLY A 40 14.28 5.80 -6.85
CA GLY A 40 12.83 5.83 -7.06
C GLY A 40 12.03 5.77 -5.74
N PHE A 41 12.66 6.12 -4.62
CA PHE A 41 12.01 6.16 -3.31
C PHE A 41 10.79 7.09 -3.30
N LEU A 42 9.69 6.63 -2.71
CA LEU A 42 8.51 7.48 -2.50
C LEU A 42 8.76 8.50 -1.39
N ASN A 43 8.88 9.78 -1.77
CA ASN A 43 8.96 10.90 -0.83
C ASN A 43 7.56 11.28 -0.31
N GLY A 44 6.86 10.32 0.30
CA GLY A 44 5.55 10.51 0.92
C GLY A 44 5.66 10.50 2.45
N ALA A 45 4.72 11.16 3.12
CA ALA A 45 4.74 11.35 4.57
C ALA A 45 4.92 10.02 5.36
N ASP A 46 4.27 8.96 4.92
CA ASP A 46 4.38 7.63 5.54
C ASP A 46 5.81 7.07 5.49
N CYS A 47 6.48 7.17 4.32
CA CYS A 47 7.83 6.67 4.13
C CYS A 47 8.87 7.52 4.90
N ILE A 48 8.66 8.83 4.96
CA ILE A 48 9.48 9.75 5.76
C ILE A 48 9.33 9.44 7.25
N SER A 49 8.13 9.08 7.74
CA SER A 49 7.95 8.63 9.12
C SER A 49 8.80 7.39 9.44
N SER A 50 8.86 6.40 8.53
CA SER A 50 9.77 5.25 8.69
C SER A 50 11.23 5.69 8.78
N MET A 51 11.68 6.55 7.86
CA MET A 51 13.05 7.07 7.84
C MET A 51 13.40 7.76 9.17
N ASN A 52 12.52 8.64 9.67
CA ASN A 52 12.71 9.36 10.90
C ASN A 52 12.77 8.45 12.13
N CYS A 53 11.95 7.39 12.17
CA CYS A 53 12.02 6.40 13.24
C CYS A 53 13.41 5.71 13.28
N PHE A 54 13.95 5.30 12.13
CA PHE A 54 15.28 4.68 12.10
C PHE A 54 16.41 5.65 12.37
N ARG A 55 16.31 6.92 11.95
CA ARG A 55 17.24 7.98 12.34
C ARG A 55 17.28 8.17 13.86
N GLN A 56 16.13 8.19 14.53
CA GLN A 56 16.04 8.26 16.00
C GLN A 56 16.64 7.02 16.69
N MET A 57 16.72 5.90 16.00
CA MET A 57 17.39 4.67 16.48
C MET A 57 18.87 4.60 16.06
N GLY A 58 19.45 5.73 15.65
CA GLY A 58 20.87 5.85 15.40
C GLY A 58 21.35 5.43 14.02
N ILE A 59 20.45 5.21 13.07
CA ILE A 59 20.82 4.91 11.67
C ILE A 59 21.04 6.24 10.92
N ASP A 60 22.18 6.34 10.26
CA ASP A 60 22.48 7.44 9.36
C ASP A 60 21.80 7.18 8.01
N ILE A 61 20.92 8.11 7.59
CA ILE A 61 20.13 8.01 6.37
C ILE A 61 20.17 9.35 5.66
N ASP A 62 20.84 9.39 4.51
CA ASP A 62 20.90 10.54 3.63
C ASP A 62 19.81 10.46 2.57
N TYR A 63 19.27 11.62 2.19
CA TYR A 63 18.34 11.75 1.08
C TYR A 63 18.62 13.06 0.34
N ASP A 64 19.09 12.96 -0.88
CA ASP A 64 19.45 14.10 -1.74
C ASP A 64 18.28 14.59 -2.63
N GLY A 65 17.10 14.02 -2.46
CA GLY A 65 15.91 14.29 -3.29
C GLY A 65 15.72 13.29 -4.45
N CYS A 66 16.73 12.48 -4.75
CA CYS A 66 16.71 11.45 -5.82
C CYS A 66 17.01 10.05 -5.28
N VAL A 67 18.04 9.94 -4.44
CA VAL A 67 18.53 8.67 -3.91
C VAL A 67 18.52 8.74 -2.38
N VAL A 68 18.01 7.68 -1.75
CA VAL A 68 18.18 7.49 -0.31
C VAL A 68 19.35 6.54 -0.08
N THR A 69 20.30 6.96 0.77
CA THR A 69 21.44 6.16 1.19
C THR A 69 21.27 5.81 2.66
N VAL A 70 21.18 4.52 2.96
CA VAL A 70 21.01 4.01 4.33
C VAL A 70 22.32 3.34 4.77
N HIS A 71 22.94 3.85 5.83
CA HIS A 71 24.13 3.27 6.45
C HIS A 71 23.70 2.27 7.52
N GLY A 72 23.44 1.03 7.11
CA GLY A 72 22.96 -0.02 7.98
C GLY A 72 24.00 -0.48 9.00
N LYS A 73 23.52 -0.92 10.15
CA LYS A 73 24.35 -1.34 11.30
C LYS A 73 24.14 -2.79 11.73
N GLY A 74 23.53 -3.59 10.85
CA GLY A 74 23.20 -4.99 11.14
C GLY A 74 21.99 -5.17 12.05
N LEU A 75 21.60 -6.42 12.26
CA LEU A 75 20.39 -6.80 13.00
C LEU A 75 20.34 -6.23 14.42
N HIS A 76 21.49 -6.10 15.09
CA HIS A 76 21.61 -5.67 16.48
C HIS A 76 22.22 -4.27 16.63
N GLY A 77 22.32 -3.50 15.53
CA GLY A 77 22.98 -2.18 15.53
C GLY A 77 22.06 -1.00 15.85
N LEU A 78 20.78 -1.23 16.11
CA LEU A 78 19.84 -0.18 16.49
C LEU A 78 20.11 0.31 17.93
N SER A 79 19.98 1.61 18.14
CA SER A 79 20.13 2.25 19.44
C SER A 79 18.76 2.59 20.04
N LYS A 80 18.69 2.63 21.39
CA LYS A 80 17.49 3.08 22.08
C LYS A 80 17.12 4.50 21.64
N PRO A 81 15.90 4.76 21.18
CA PRO A 81 15.47 6.10 20.83
C PRO A 81 15.43 7.01 22.06
N GLU A 82 15.83 8.27 21.91
CA GLU A 82 15.78 9.26 23.00
C GLU A 82 14.35 9.65 23.40
N GLY A 83 13.38 9.46 22.51
CA GLY A 83 11.99 9.83 22.71
C GLY A 83 11.01 8.81 22.12
N THR A 84 9.79 9.27 21.93
CA THR A 84 8.74 8.49 21.29
C THR A 84 8.94 8.46 19.77
N LEU A 85 8.82 7.29 19.16
CA LEU A 85 8.85 7.12 17.71
C LEU A 85 7.49 7.52 17.12
N ASP A 86 7.46 8.61 16.38
CA ASP A 86 6.25 9.08 15.71
C ASP A 86 6.13 8.44 14.33
N VAL A 87 5.11 7.60 14.18
CA VAL A 87 4.82 6.89 12.92
C VAL A 87 3.86 7.66 12.01
N GLY A 88 3.43 8.87 12.40
CA GLY A 88 2.44 9.66 11.66
C GLY A 88 1.13 8.91 11.44
N ASN A 89 0.66 8.84 10.20
CA ASN A 89 -0.51 8.05 9.79
C ASN A 89 -0.15 6.63 9.30
N SER A 90 1.12 6.24 9.38
CA SER A 90 1.61 5.04 8.71
C SER A 90 1.31 3.74 9.47
N GLY A 91 0.28 3.02 9.04
CA GLY A 91 0.02 1.66 9.52
C GLY A 91 1.11 0.66 9.12
N THR A 92 1.83 0.90 8.03
CA THR A 92 2.97 0.08 7.61
C THR A 92 4.14 0.27 8.56
N THR A 93 4.53 1.52 8.83
CA THR A 93 5.60 1.81 9.79
C THR A 93 5.28 1.19 11.14
N THR A 94 4.08 1.48 11.71
CA THR A 94 3.68 0.96 13.01
C THR A 94 3.82 -0.55 13.11
N ARG A 95 3.25 -1.29 12.14
CA ARG A 95 3.19 -2.75 12.22
C ARG A 95 4.53 -3.42 11.95
N LEU A 96 5.25 -2.99 10.93
CA LEU A 96 6.51 -3.65 10.56
C LEU A 96 7.63 -3.36 11.57
N ILE A 97 7.76 -2.10 12.00
CA ILE A 97 8.81 -1.73 12.98
C ILE A 97 8.57 -2.41 14.34
N SER A 98 7.30 -2.68 14.70
CA SER A 98 6.98 -3.43 15.93
C SER A 98 7.62 -4.82 15.95
N GLY A 99 7.67 -5.50 14.79
CA GLY A 99 8.37 -6.79 14.67
C GLY A 99 9.87 -6.68 14.93
N ILE A 100 10.51 -5.63 14.43
CA ILE A 100 11.95 -5.36 14.66
C ILE A 100 12.20 -4.98 16.13
N LEU A 101 11.39 -4.04 16.66
CA LEU A 101 11.55 -3.52 18.03
C LEU A 101 11.30 -4.58 19.10
N ALA A 102 10.44 -5.55 18.84
CA ALA A 102 10.12 -6.62 19.78
C ALA A 102 11.34 -7.42 20.24
N ALA A 103 12.40 -7.47 19.41
CA ALA A 103 13.64 -8.21 19.68
C ALA A 103 14.82 -7.33 20.11
N GLN A 104 14.68 -5.99 20.13
CA GLN A 104 15.79 -5.11 20.46
C GLN A 104 16.03 -5.06 21.99
N PRO A 105 17.27 -4.86 22.46
CA PRO A 105 17.61 -4.89 23.90
C PRO A 105 17.21 -3.60 24.63
N PHE A 106 16.13 -2.93 24.22
CA PHE A 106 15.65 -1.69 24.81
C PHE A 106 14.12 -1.56 24.70
N ALA A 107 13.57 -0.67 25.53
CA ALA A 107 12.16 -0.29 25.45
C ALA A 107 11.95 0.85 24.45
N SER A 108 10.84 0.82 23.75
CA SER A 108 10.41 1.84 22.80
C SER A 108 8.92 2.15 22.93
N ARG A 109 8.52 3.35 22.53
CA ARG A 109 7.14 3.80 22.49
C ARG A 109 6.81 4.29 21.08
N LEU A 110 5.75 3.76 20.47
CA LEU A 110 5.24 4.18 19.18
C LEU A 110 3.97 5.02 19.36
N ILE A 111 3.91 6.17 18.71
CA ILE A 111 2.72 7.03 18.63
C ILE A 111 2.54 7.49 17.20
N GLY A 112 1.36 8.00 16.87
CA GLY A 112 1.09 8.68 15.61
C GLY A 112 -0.14 9.56 15.70
N ASP A 113 -0.72 9.91 14.58
CA ASP A 113 -1.85 10.82 14.50
C ASP A 113 -3.17 10.20 15.05
N ALA A 114 -4.23 11.01 15.05
CA ALA A 114 -5.54 10.57 15.54
C ALA A 114 -6.16 9.42 14.71
N SER A 115 -5.76 9.24 13.47
CA SER A 115 -6.23 8.15 12.61
C SER A 115 -5.55 6.84 13.00
N ILE A 116 -4.22 6.81 13.10
CA ILE A 116 -3.50 5.59 13.47
C ILE A 116 -3.83 5.12 14.88
N CYS A 117 -4.09 6.06 15.80
CA CYS A 117 -4.51 5.78 17.18
C CYS A 117 -5.91 5.15 17.30
N LYS A 118 -6.66 5.03 16.19
CA LYS A 118 -7.94 4.32 16.14
C LYS A 118 -7.84 2.98 15.42
N ARG A 119 -6.72 2.70 14.74
CA ARG A 119 -6.56 1.45 13.98
C ARG A 119 -6.15 0.30 14.90
N PRO A 120 -6.81 -0.88 14.78
CA PRO A 120 -6.50 -2.01 15.64
C PRO A 120 -5.09 -2.56 15.37
N MET A 121 -4.31 -2.72 16.43
CA MET A 121 -2.96 -3.32 16.42
C MET A 121 -2.94 -4.73 17.01
N LYS A 122 -4.05 -5.22 17.54
CA LYS A 122 -4.19 -6.58 18.08
C LYS A 122 -3.72 -7.65 17.11
N ARG A 123 -3.94 -7.45 15.80
CA ARG A 123 -3.54 -8.40 14.75
C ARG A 123 -2.03 -8.65 14.67
N ILE A 124 -1.18 -7.72 15.16
CA ILE A 124 0.27 -7.92 15.29
C ILE A 124 0.66 -8.24 16.73
N MET A 125 -0.03 -7.66 17.72
CA MET A 125 0.26 -7.89 19.14
C MET A 125 0.09 -9.38 19.50
N THR A 126 -0.98 -10.01 19.00
CA THR A 126 -1.25 -11.44 19.26
C THR A 126 -0.10 -12.35 18.82
N PRO A 127 0.32 -12.39 17.54
CA PRO A 127 1.43 -13.26 17.14
C PRO A 127 2.78 -12.86 17.79
N LEU A 128 3.06 -11.57 17.98
CA LEU A 128 4.28 -11.15 18.67
C LEU A 128 4.29 -11.64 20.13
N SER A 129 3.16 -11.57 20.84
CA SER A 129 3.05 -12.11 22.20
C SER A 129 3.23 -13.65 22.23
N MET A 130 2.77 -14.35 21.19
CA MET A 130 3.05 -15.78 21.02
C MET A 130 4.53 -16.08 20.84
N MET A 131 5.30 -15.16 20.25
CA MET A 131 6.77 -15.23 20.14
C MET A 131 7.51 -14.86 21.44
N GLY A 132 6.79 -14.44 22.50
CA GLY A 132 7.36 -14.02 23.77
C GLY A 132 7.58 -12.49 23.88
N ALA A 133 7.17 -11.70 22.88
CA ALA A 133 7.31 -10.26 22.91
C ALA A 133 6.46 -9.61 24.02
N ASP A 134 6.98 -8.54 24.61
CA ASP A 134 6.28 -7.68 25.56
C ASP A 134 5.82 -6.41 24.84
N ILE A 135 4.63 -6.49 24.26
CA ILE A 135 3.98 -5.42 23.51
C ILE A 135 2.60 -5.13 24.07
N THR A 136 2.32 -3.89 24.41
CA THR A 136 1.05 -3.47 25.00
C THR A 136 0.53 -2.18 24.38
N SER A 137 -0.82 -2.04 24.33
CA SER A 137 -1.48 -0.77 24.06
C SER A 137 -1.54 0.03 25.34
N GLU A 138 -0.99 1.23 25.36
CA GLU A 138 -0.90 2.09 26.55
C GLU A 138 -2.31 2.45 27.11
N LEU A 139 -3.29 2.57 26.22
CA LEU A 139 -4.69 2.87 26.60
C LEU A 139 -5.55 1.62 26.81
N GLY A 140 -5.00 0.41 26.62
CA GLY A 140 -5.72 -0.84 26.77
C GLY A 140 -6.82 -1.10 25.75
N ASN A 141 -6.79 -0.40 24.62
CA ASN A 141 -7.80 -0.47 23.55
C ASN A 141 -7.32 -1.17 22.28
N ASP A 142 -6.19 -1.90 22.36
CA ASP A 142 -5.53 -2.58 21.24
C ASP A 142 -5.10 -1.66 20.08
N CYS A 143 -4.99 -0.34 20.32
CA CYS A 143 -4.52 0.67 19.35
C CYS A 143 -3.24 1.34 19.85
N ALA A 144 -2.62 2.19 19.00
CA ALA A 144 -1.52 3.06 19.45
C ALA A 144 -2.02 4.10 20.47
N PRO A 145 -1.18 4.58 21.40
CA PRO A 145 0.25 4.33 21.53
C PRO A 145 0.59 2.91 21.97
N LEU A 146 1.70 2.36 21.41
CA LEU A 146 2.21 1.04 21.77
C LEU A 146 3.48 1.16 22.62
N LEU A 147 3.56 0.38 23.68
CA LEU A 147 4.78 0.18 24.45
C LEU A 147 5.36 -1.19 24.08
N ILE A 148 6.63 -1.21 23.70
CA ILE A 148 7.34 -2.42 23.31
C ILE A 148 8.62 -2.50 24.17
N ASN A 149 8.68 -3.53 25.01
CA ASN A 149 9.89 -3.87 25.75
C ASN A 149 10.54 -5.04 25.03
N GLY A 150 11.68 -4.78 24.40
CA GLY A 150 12.36 -5.82 23.62
C GLY A 150 12.84 -6.96 24.51
N LYS A 151 12.68 -8.18 23.99
CA LYS A 151 13.00 -9.45 24.65
C LYS A 151 13.57 -10.45 23.66
N GLU A 152 14.17 -11.51 24.18
CA GLU A 152 14.46 -12.72 23.39
C GLU A 152 13.13 -13.31 22.89
N LEU A 153 13.09 -13.60 21.60
CA LEU A 153 11.92 -14.16 20.93
C LEU A 153 12.17 -15.64 20.58
N HIS A 154 11.10 -16.42 20.51
CA HIS A 154 11.15 -17.79 19.99
C HIS A 154 10.33 -17.93 18.70
N GLY A 155 10.72 -18.85 17.84
CA GLY A 155 10.04 -19.13 16.58
C GLY A 155 8.64 -19.68 16.80
N ILE A 156 7.70 -19.35 15.89
CA ILE A 156 6.32 -19.83 15.93
C ILE A 156 5.82 -20.26 14.54
N TYR A 157 4.80 -21.12 14.55
CA TYR A 157 3.98 -21.42 13.38
C TYR A 157 2.64 -20.72 13.54
N TYR A 158 2.44 -19.58 12.83
CA TYR A 158 1.27 -18.74 12.97
C TYR A 158 0.30 -18.91 11.80
N ASN A 159 -0.91 -19.37 12.09
CA ASN A 159 -2.00 -19.37 11.13
C ASN A 159 -2.76 -18.05 11.24
N SER A 160 -2.56 -17.15 10.27
CA SER A 160 -3.23 -15.85 10.25
C SER A 160 -4.70 -16.01 9.86
N PRO A 161 -5.63 -15.42 10.62
CA PRO A 161 -7.06 -15.47 10.29
C PRO A 161 -7.42 -14.66 9.05
N VAL A 162 -6.53 -13.77 8.59
CA VAL A 162 -6.72 -12.88 7.44
C VAL A 162 -5.49 -12.84 6.56
N ALA A 163 -5.68 -12.60 5.27
CA ALA A 163 -4.59 -12.34 4.34
C ALA A 163 -4.09 -10.89 4.54
N SER A 164 -2.96 -10.73 5.22
CA SER A 164 -2.42 -9.41 5.56
C SER A 164 -0.90 -9.36 5.46
N ALA A 165 -0.40 -8.75 4.40
CA ALA A 165 1.04 -8.55 4.21
C ALA A 165 1.71 -7.82 5.39
N GLN A 166 1.00 -6.94 6.10
CA GLN A 166 1.56 -6.24 7.25
C GLN A 166 1.73 -7.14 8.47
N VAL A 167 0.75 -8.03 8.72
CA VAL A 167 0.85 -9.03 9.79
C VAL A 167 1.96 -10.02 9.48
N LYS A 168 1.95 -10.58 8.27
CA LYS A 168 3.00 -11.49 7.79
C LYS A 168 4.38 -10.86 7.91
N SER A 169 4.58 -9.65 7.38
CA SER A 169 5.86 -8.94 7.44
C SER A 169 6.32 -8.69 8.87
N CYS A 170 5.41 -8.28 9.77
CA CYS A 170 5.72 -8.04 11.18
C CYS A 170 6.28 -9.31 11.85
N VAL A 171 5.61 -10.45 11.66
CA VAL A 171 6.01 -11.73 12.25
C VAL A 171 7.30 -12.26 11.64
N LEU A 172 7.48 -12.14 10.31
CA LEU A 172 8.71 -12.56 9.64
C LEU A 172 9.91 -11.69 10.06
N LEU A 173 9.71 -10.37 10.24
CA LEU A 173 10.76 -9.48 10.74
C LEU A 173 11.16 -9.80 12.18
N ALA A 174 10.20 -10.11 13.05
CA ALA A 174 10.48 -10.61 14.39
C ALA A 174 11.20 -11.98 14.36
N GLY A 175 10.82 -12.82 13.41
CA GLY A 175 11.42 -14.14 13.19
C GLY A 175 12.91 -14.13 12.80
N LEU A 176 13.42 -13.01 12.26
CA LEU A 176 14.86 -12.84 12.00
C LEU A 176 15.70 -12.90 13.28
N TYR A 177 15.11 -12.56 14.42
CA TYR A 177 15.76 -12.48 15.73
C TYR A 177 15.37 -13.63 16.66
N ALA A 178 14.41 -14.48 16.25
CA ALA A 178 13.86 -15.51 17.11
C ALA A 178 14.82 -16.69 17.29
N ASP A 179 14.71 -17.38 18.41
CA ASP A 179 15.33 -18.70 18.56
C ASP A 179 14.46 -19.74 17.81
N GLY A 180 14.93 -20.12 16.63
CA GLY A 180 14.28 -21.09 15.76
C GLY A 180 13.47 -20.47 14.59
N GLU A 181 12.88 -21.37 13.82
CA GLU A 181 12.14 -21.06 12.60
C GLU A 181 10.78 -20.40 12.92
N THR A 182 10.41 -19.40 12.12
CA THR A 182 9.11 -18.73 12.22
C THR A 182 8.38 -18.83 10.88
N SER A 183 7.12 -19.27 10.90
CA SER A 183 6.29 -19.32 9.70
C SER A 183 4.93 -18.64 9.88
N VAL A 184 4.43 -18.08 8.79
CA VAL A 184 3.09 -17.49 8.70
C VAL A 184 2.34 -18.13 7.55
N THR A 185 1.19 -18.73 7.85
CA THR A 185 0.26 -19.26 6.84
C THR A 185 -0.96 -18.35 6.77
N GLU A 186 -1.30 -17.90 5.58
CA GLU A 186 -2.44 -17.03 5.29
C GLU A 186 -3.57 -17.78 4.58
N PRO A 187 -4.85 -17.36 4.68
CA PRO A 187 -5.94 -17.98 3.92
C PRO A 187 -5.80 -17.79 2.41
N TYR A 188 -5.22 -16.67 1.98
CA TYR A 188 -4.86 -16.34 0.60
C TYR A 188 -3.49 -15.68 0.58
N VAL A 189 -2.78 -15.76 -0.55
CA VAL A 189 -1.48 -15.09 -0.70
C VAL A 189 -1.67 -13.57 -0.65
N SER A 190 -1.04 -12.92 0.33
CA SER A 190 -0.91 -11.47 0.36
C SER A 190 0.41 -11.03 -0.29
N ARG A 191 0.63 -9.69 -0.40
CA ARG A 191 1.86 -9.10 -0.97
C ARG A 191 3.12 -9.75 -0.43
N ASN A 192 4.06 -10.09 -1.32
CA ASN A 192 5.27 -10.81 -1.00
C ASN A 192 6.56 -9.96 -1.06
N HIS A 193 6.46 -8.64 -1.02
CA HIS A 193 7.64 -7.75 -1.03
C HIS A 193 8.63 -8.04 0.10
N THR A 194 8.15 -8.46 1.29
CA THR A 194 9.03 -8.83 2.40
C THR A 194 9.85 -10.06 2.05
N GLU A 195 9.22 -11.07 1.48
CA GLU A 195 9.87 -12.31 1.09
C GLU A 195 10.93 -12.04 0.02
N LEU A 196 10.58 -11.36 -1.07
CA LEU A 196 11.51 -11.02 -2.16
C LEU A 196 12.67 -10.14 -1.68
N MET A 197 12.38 -9.14 -0.86
CA MET A 197 13.43 -8.24 -0.38
C MET A 197 14.32 -8.90 0.67
N LEU A 198 13.79 -9.71 1.61
CA LEU A 198 14.62 -10.47 2.54
C LEU A 198 15.56 -11.42 1.82
N GLU A 199 15.08 -12.12 0.78
CA GLU A 199 15.91 -13.00 -0.04
C GLU A 199 17.05 -12.20 -0.70
N SER A 200 16.75 -11.02 -1.27
CA SER A 200 17.75 -10.17 -1.92
C SER A 200 18.79 -9.63 -0.94
N PHE A 201 18.43 -9.40 0.32
CA PHE A 201 19.34 -8.98 1.39
C PHE A 201 20.12 -10.15 2.03
N GLY A 202 19.96 -11.38 1.53
CA GLY A 202 20.63 -12.57 2.05
C GLY A 202 19.91 -13.26 3.20
N GLY A 203 18.67 -12.91 3.47
CA GLY A 203 17.83 -13.56 4.48
C GLY A 203 17.47 -15.00 4.09
N ASN A 204 17.36 -15.87 5.07
CA ASN A 204 16.93 -17.26 4.87
C ASN A 204 15.40 -17.34 4.93
N ILE A 205 14.77 -17.12 3.79
CA ILE A 205 13.30 -17.12 3.65
C ILE A 205 12.85 -18.07 2.56
N LYS A 206 11.71 -18.73 2.79
CA LYS A 206 11.05 -19.62 1.83
C LYS A 206 9.57 -19.33 1.82
N ALA A 207 8.98 -19.20 0.63
CA ALA A 207 7.54 -19.06 0.44
C ALA A 207 7.02 -20.26 -0.37
N GLU A 208 6.04 -20.98 0.18
CA GLU A 208 5.37 -22.13 -0.45
C GLU A 208 3.85 -22.01 -0.30
N GLY A 209 3.16 -21.86 -1.43
CA GLY A 209 1.72 -21.64 -1.41
C GLY A 209 1.35 -20.38 -0.62
N THR A 210 0.58 -20.54 0.45
CA THR A 210 0.15 -19.45 1.35
C THR A 210 1.02 -19.32 2.61
N THR A 211 2.12 -20.07 2.70
CA THR A 211 3.02 -20.07 3.86
C THR A 211 4.35 -19.43 3.52
N ALA A 212 4.78 -18.46 4.31
CA ALA A 212 6.12 -17.91 4.29
C ALA A 212 6.86 -18.28 5.59
N THR A 213 8.10 -18.75 5.45
CA THR A 213 8.92 -19.22 6.56
C THR A 213 10.26 -18.51 6.54
N VAL A 214 10.68 -17.97 7.67
CA VAL A 214 12.01 -17.35 7.87
C VAL A 214 12.79 -18.10 8.93
N LYS A 215 14.10 -18.23 8.71
CA LYS A 215 15.07 -18.70 9.71
C LYS A 215 15.98 -17.55 10.09
N PRO A 216 16.41 -17.47 11.35
CA PRO A 216 17.42 -16.51 11.77
C PRO A 216 18.67 -16.59 10.90
N VAL A 217 19.31 -15.45 10.70
CA VAL A 217 20.58 -15.31 10.00
C VAL A 217 21.51 -14.42 10.83
N ASP A 218 22.81 -14.58 10.66
CA ASP A 218 23.79 -13.76 11.39
C ASP A 218 23.75 -12.31 10.95
N ASN A 219 23.53 -12.07 9.64
CA ASN A 219 23.45 -10.72 9.06
C ASN A 219 22.61 -10.69 7.79
N LEU A 220 22.15 -9.49 7.44
CA LEU A 220 21.66 -9.10 6.13
C LEU A 220 22.70 -8.17 5.49
N VAL A 221 22.75 -8.08 4.17
CA VAL A 221 23.74 -7.28 3.44
C VAL A 221 23.05 -6.17 2.66
N GLY A 222 23.57 -4.93 2.78
CA GLY A 222 23.07 -3.75 2.08
C GLY A 222 23.00 -3.96 0.56
N GLN A 223 21.97 -3.37 -0.07
CA GLN A 223 21.62 -3.62 -1.48
C GLN A 223 21.43 -2.33 -2.25
N LYS A 224 21.56 -2.41 -3.58
CA LYS A 224 21.06 -1.38 -4.49
C LYS A 224 19.65 -1.73 -4.92
N ILE A 225 18.68 -0.87 -4.58
CA ILE A 225 17.26 -1.07 -4.82
C ILE A 225 16.77 -0.08 -5.87
N LEU A 226 16.09 -0.58 -6.88
CA LEU A 226 15.33 0.21 -7.84
C LEU A 226 13.85 0.02 -7.53
N VAL A 227 13.23 1.02 -6.90
CA VAL A 227 11.80 0.99 -6.54
C VAL A 227 10.99 1.20 -7.82
N PRO A 228 10.12 0.24 -8.21
CA PRO A 228 9.23 0.43 -9.35
C PRO A 228 8.13 1.44 -9.04
N GLY A 229 7.45 1.95 -10.07
CA GLY A 229 6.25 2.75 -9.91
C GLY A 229 5.14 1.97 -9.20
N ASP A 230 4.44 2.62 -8.26
CA ASP A 230 3.39 1.99 -7.44
C ASP A 230 2.15 1.70 -8.28
N ILE A 231 1.78 0.42 -8.41
CA ILE A 231 0.54 0.00 -9.09
C ILE A 231 -0.70 0.66 -8.51
N SER A 232 -0.72 0.96 -7.20
CA SER A 232 -1.81 1.69 -6.56
C SER A 232 -1.91 3.14 -7.05
N SER A 233 -0.78 3.77 -7.34
CA SER A 233 -0.72 5.10 -7.95
C SER A 233 -1.08 5.05 -9.45
N ALA A 234 -0.61 4.02 -10.16
CA ALA A 234 -0.96 3.76 -11.56
C ALA A 234 -2.47 3.56 -11.74
N ALA A 235 -3.14 2.93 -10.78
CA ALA A 235 -4.56 2.58 -10.85
C ALA A 235 -5.46 3.75 -11.27
N TYR A 236 -5.20 4.95 -10.77
CA TYR A 236 -6.00 6.14 -11.09
C TYR A 236 -5.85 6.54 -12.55
N PHE A 237 -4.63 6.52 -13.10
CA PHE A 237 -4.36 6.85 -14.50
C PHE A 237 -4.80 5.73 -15.45
N LEU A 238 -4.71 4.47 -15.03
CA LEU A 238 -5.29 3.34 -15.76
C LEU A 238 -6.80 3.52 -15.91
N VAL A 239 -7.50 3.78 -14.80
CA VAL A 239 -8.95 4.03 -14.81
C VAL A 239 -9.27 5.27 -15.63
N ALA A 240 -8.57 6.38 -15.43
CA ALA A 240 -8.77 7.62 -16.18
C ALA A 240 -8.67 7.40 -17.70
N GLY A 241 -7.62 6.71 -18.16
CA GLY A 241 -7.41 6.42 -19.58
C GLY A 241 -8.49 5.51 -20.18
N LEU A 242 -9.04 4.58 -19.39
CA LEU A 242 -10.09 3.66 -19.84
C LEU A 242 -11.47 4.31 -19.95
N ILE A 243 -11.81 5.24 -19.02
CA ILE A 243 -13.16 5.83 -18.96
C ILE A 243 -13.30 7.18 -19.68
N THR A 244 -12.18 7.92 -19.84
CA THR A 244 -12.22 9.23 -20.50
C THR A 244 -12.21 9.05 -22.02
N PRO A 245 -13.14 9.70 -22.77
CA PRO A 245 -13.21 9.56 -24.22
C PRO A 245 -11.90 9.96 -24.92
N ASN A 246 -11.60 9.30 -26.04
CA ASN A 246 -10.46 9.60 -26.94
C ASN A 246 -9.10 9.68 -26.20
N SER A 247 -8.91 8.86 -25.17
CA SER A 247 -7.72 8.87 -24.32
C SER A 247 -6.75 7.74 -24.65
N CYS A 248 -5.45 8.03 -24.48
CA CYS A 248 -4.37 7.07 -24.55
C CYS A 248 -3.27 7.50 -23.58
N ILE A 249 -3.08 6.74 -22.51
CA ILE A 249 -2.10 7.04 -21.46
C ILE A 249 -1.10 5.89 -21.38
N THR A 250 0.18 6.21 -21.39
CA THR A 250 1.26 5.24 -21.09
C THR A 250 1.86 5.58 -19.74
N ILE A 251 1.80 4.62 -18.80
CA ILE A 251 2.38 4.74 -17.47
C ILE A 251 3.67 3.93 -17.45
N LYS A 252 4.78 4.60 -17.14
CA LYS A 252 6.14 4.03 -17.25
C LYS A 252 6.56 3.28 -15.99
N ASN A 253 7.31 2.20 -16.18
CA ASN A 253 8.00 1.44 -15.14
C ASN A 253 7.08 1.05 -13.94
N VAL A 254 5.88 0.58 -14.21
CA VAL A 254 4.91 0.16 -13.17
C VAL A 254 5.30 -1.20 -12.62
N GLY A 255 5.27 -1.36 -11.31
CA GLY A 255 5.40 -2.68 -10.66
C GLY A 255 4.22 -3.60 -11.03
N ILE A 256 4.53 -4.76 -11.59
CA ILE A 256 3.54 -5.78 -11.99
C ILE A 256 3.71 -7.08 -11.20
N ASN A 257 4.04 -6.98 -9.93
CA ASN A 257 4.16 -8.14 -9.05
C ASN A 257 2.84 -8.93 -9.02
N PRO A 258 2.84 -10.27 -9.25
CA PRO A 258 1.63 -11.10 -9.30
C PRO A 258 0.80 -11.12 -7.99
N THR A 259 1.35 -10.63 -6.89
CA THR A 259 0.60 -10.46 -5.63
C THR A 259 0.00 -9.05 -5.48
N ARG A 260 0.14 -8.20 -6.50
CA ARG A 260 -0.31 -6.79 -6.55
C ARG A 260 -1.06 -6.40 -7.81
N ASP A 261 -1.07 -7.25 -8.81
CA ASP A 261 -1.58 -6.98 -10.16
C ASP A 261 -3.09 -7.16 -10.32
N GLY A 262 -3.82 -7.35 -9.23
CA GLY A 262 -5.26 -7.65 -9.25
C GLY A 262 -6.09 -6.63 -10.05
N ILE A 263 -5.74 -5.34 -10.01
CA ILE A 263 -6.43 -4.33 -10.84
C ILE A 263 -6.23 -4.60 -12.34
N LEU A 264 -5.06 -5.09 -12.76
CA LEU A 264 -4.79 -5.40 -14.16
C LEU A 264 -5.61 -6.62 -14.61
N GLU A 265 -5.79 -7.61 -13.71
CA GLU A 265 -6.69 -8.74 -13.95
C GLU A 265 -8.16 -8.27 -14.10
N VAL A 266 -8.60 -7.34 -13.23
CA VAL A 266 -9.96 -6.76 -13.31
C VAL A 266 -10.16 -5.96 -14.59
N ILE A 267 -9.22 -5.08 -14.96
CA ILE A 267 -9.29 -4.31 -16.22
C ILE A 267 -9.44 -5.25 -17.41
N LYS A 268 -8.66 -6.33 -17.47
CA LYS A 268 -8.76 -7.34 -18.51
C LYS A 268 -10.11 -8.06 -18.50
N ALA A 269 -10.61 -8.45 -17.32
CA ALA A 269 -11.91 -9.10 -17.19
C ALA A 269 -13.07 -8.20 -17.62
N MET A 270 -12.97 -6.89 -17.37
CA MET A 270 -13.93 -5.89 -17.82
C MET A 270 -13.80 -5.52 -19.31
N GLY A 271 -12.80 -6.05 -20.02
CA GLY A 271 -12.57 -5.79 -21.46
C GLY A 271 -11.86 -4.48 -21.76
N GLY A 272 -11.07 -3.96 -20.81
CA GLY A 272 -10.26 -2.78 -21.00
C GLY A 272 -9.13 -2.98 -22.01
N ASP A 273 -8.92 -2.01 -22.90
CA ASP A 273 -7.81 -1.98 -23.86
C ASP A 273 -6.52 -1.58 -23.13
N MET A 274 -5.70 -2.58 -22.85
CA MET A 274 -4.46 -2.46 -22.07
C MET A 274 -3.35 -3.27 -22.71
N GLU A 275 -2.19 -2.65 -22.87
CA GLU A 275 -1.00 -3.22 -23.49
C GLU A 275 0.23 -3.06 -22.58
N TYR A 276 1.09 -4.08 -22.56
CA TYR A 276 2.38 -4.05 -21.85
C TYR A 276 3.52 -3.87 -22.82
N SER A 277 4.48 -3.03 -22.47
CA SER A 277 5.75 -2.87 -23.17
C SER A 277 6.89 -2.76 -22.16
N ASN A 278 8.14 -2.90 -22.62
CA ASN A 278 9.35 -2.80 -21.80
C ASN A 278 9.28 -3.67 -20.52
N VAL A 279 8.75 -4.89 -20.64
CA VAL A 279 8.62 -5.81 -19.51
C VAL A 279 9.99 -6.24 -19.04
N VAL A 280 10.28 -5.99 -17.76
CA VAL A 280 11.48 -6.46 -17.06
C VAL A 280 11.06 -7.50 -16.05
N SER A 281 11.58 -8.72 -16.21
CA SER A 281 11.39 -9.83 -15.28
C SER A 281 12.77 -10.44 -14.98
N GLY A 282 13.02 -10.76 -13.72
CA GLY A 282 14.33 -11.28 -13.28
C GLY A 282 14.45 -11.27 -11.77
N CYS A 283 15.66 -11.15 -11.24
CA CYS A 283 15.88 -10.99 -9.81
C CYS A 283 15.31 -9.66 -9.32
N GLY A 284 14.25 -9.68 -8.52
CA GLY A 284 13.60 -8.50 -7.94
C GLY A 284 12.14 -8.34 -8.36
N GLU A 285 11.64 -7.11 -8.23
CA GLU A 285 10.24 -6.78 -8.56
C GLU A 285 10.06 -6.67 -10.09
N PRO A 286 9.11 -7.40 -10.69
CA PRO A 286 8.84 -7.28 -12.11
C PRO A 286 8.16 -5.95 -12.44
N THR A 287 8.52 -5.35 -13.59
CA THR A 287 7.99 -4.06 -14.05
C THR A 287 7.59 -4.08 -15.53
N ALA A 288 6.71 -3.15 -15.91
CA ALA A 288 6.35 -2.90 -17.30
C ALA A 288 5.95 -1.43 -17.50
N ASP A 289 6.01 -0.98 -18.73
CA ASP A 289 5.24 0.18 -19.17
C ASP A 289 3.84 -0.31 -19.54
N ILE A 290 2.79 0.37 -19.05
CA ILE A 290 1.39 -0.01 -19.30
C ILE A 290 0.70 1.10 -20.07
N THR A 291 0.21 0.78 -21.27
CA THR A 291 -0.60 1.69 -22.09
C THR A 291 -2.07 1.28 -22.00
N VAL A 292 -2.94 2.24 -21.69
CA VAL A 292 -4.39 2.06 -21.71
C VAL A 292 -5.06 3.02 -22.68
N ARG A 293 -6.20 2.60 -23.24
CA ARG A 293 -7.00 3.41 -24.18
C ARG A 293 -8.46 3.36 -23.79
N THR A 294 -9.21 4.40 -24.13
CA THR A 294 -10.67 4.47 -23.92
C THR A 294 -11.35 3.16 -24.35
N SER A 295 -12.14 2.58 -23.47
CA SER A 295 -12.69 1.23 -23.64
C SER A 295 -14.18 1.15 -23.38
N SER A 296 -14.85 0.19 -24.03
CA SER A 296 -16.21 -0.21 -23.73
C SER A 296 -16.16 -1.33 -22.69
N LEU A 297 -16.36 -0.96 -21.44
CA LEU A 297 -16.21 -1.85 -20.29
C LEU A 297 -17.48 -2.61 -19.96
N LYS A 298 -17.35 -3.80 -19.38
CA LYS A 298 -18.44 -4.64 -18.87
C LYS A 298 -18.26 -4.91 -17.38
N GLY A 299 -19.39 -4.99 -16.68
CA GLY A 299 -19.39 -5.37 -15.26
C GLY A 299 -18.86 -6.80 -15.05
N CYS A 300 -18.31 -7.05 -13.87
CA CYS A 300 -17.78 -8.35 -13.48
C CYS A 300 -17.93 -8.59 -11.96
N VAL A 301 -17.65 -9.83 -11.52
CA VAL A 301 -17.61 -10.19 -10.10
C VAL A 301 -16.14 -10.20 -9.63
N ILE A 302 -15.89 -9.56 -8.50
CA ILE A 302 -14.55 -9.39 -7.89
C ILE A 302 -14.65 -9.92 -6.45
N GLU A 303 -14.09 -11.11 -6.19
CA GLU A 303 -14.21 -11.80 -4.91
C GLU A 303 -13.08 -12.80 -4.66
N GLY A 304 -12.94 -13.28 -3.43
CA GLY A 304 -12.02 -14.35 -3.06
C GLY A 304 -10.54 -13.94 -3.13
N SER A 305 -9.74 -14.80 -3.77
CA SER A 305 -8.27 -14.67 -3.76
C SER A 305 -7.72 -13.45 -4.48
N ILE A 306 -8.49 -12.76 -5.30
CA ILE A 306 -8.06 -11.52 -5.97
C ILE A 306 -8.08 -10.32 -5.02
N ILE A 307 -8.96 -10.33 -4.01
CA ILE A 307 -9.15 -9.19 -3.10
C ILE A 307 -7.84 -8.74 -2.41
N PRO A 308 -7.02 -9.63 -1.82
CA PRO A 308 -5.74 -9.21 -1.24
C PRO A 308 -4.79 -8.55 -2.24
N LYS A 309 -4.88 -8.87 -3.54
CA LYS A 309 -4.02 -8.31 -4.59
C LYS A 309 -4.40 -6.87 -5.00
N LEU A 310 -5.65 -6.46 -4.72
CA LEU A 310 -6.22 -5.18 -5.20
C LEU A 310 -7.03 -4.41 -4.15
N ILE A 311 -6.96 -4.81 -2.88
CA ILE A 311 -7.79 -4.21 -1.81
C ILE A 311 -7.66 -2.69 -1.74
N ASP A 312 -6.49 -2.17 -2.05
CA ASP A 312 -6.21 -0.74 -2.01
C ASP A 312 -6.64 -0.02 -3.30
N GLU A 313 -6.87 -0.73 -4.40
CA GLU A 313 -7.32 -0.22 -5.69
C GLU A 313 -8.86 -0.27 -5.85
N ILE A 314 -9.59 -0.90 -4.92
CA ILE A 314 -11.07 -0.99 -4.97
C ILE A 314 -11.75 0.38 -5.12
N PRO A 315 -11.32 1.48 -4.49
CA PRO A 315 -11.92 2.79 -4.76
C PRO A 315 -11.84 3.22 -6.24
N ALA A 316 -10.69 3.02 -6.89
CA ALA A 316 -10.53 3.31 -8.31
C ALA A 316 -11.37 2.36 -9.19
N ILE A 317 -11.44 1.07 -8.83
CA ILE A 317 -12.27 0.06 -9.50
C ILE A 317 -13.76 0.40 -9.37
N ALA A 318 -14.22 0.91 -8.24
CA ALA A 318 -15.61 1.35 -8.06
C ALA A 318 -15.96 2.49 -9.02
N VAL A 319 -15.03 3.43 -9.24
CA VAL A 319 -15.19 4.46 -10.28
C VAL A 319 -15.24 3.83 -11.67
N LEU A 320 -14.32 2.91 -12.00
CA LEU A 320 -14.30 2.19 -13.29
C LEU A 320 -15.66 1.50 -13.55
N ALA A 321 -16.21 0.84 -12.53
CA ALA A 321 -17.47 0.12 -12.59
C ALA A 321 -18.69 1.01 -12.91
N CYS A 322 -18.67 2.30 -12.51
CA CYS A 322 -19.71 3.25 -12.85
C CYS A 322 -19.83 3.51 -14.37
N PHE A 323 -18.73 3.29 -15.12
CA PHE A 323 -18.67 3.48 -16.57
C PHE A 323 -18.76 2.17 -17.36
N ALA A 324 -18.89 1.02 -16.68
CA ALA A 324 -19.06 -0.28 -17.31
C ALA A 324 -20.52 -0.54 -17.65
N ASP A 325 -20.78 -1.33 -18.70
CA ASP A 325 -22.12 -1.86 -18.99
C ASP A 325 -22.42 -3.04 -18.08
N GLY A 326 -23.60 -3.02 -17.43
CA GLY A 326 -24.05 -4.08 -16.53
C GLY A 326 -23.68 -3.87 -15.06
N GLU A 327 -23.61 -4.96 -14.32
CA GLU A 327 -23.42 -4.98 -12.87
C GLU A 327 -22.00 -5.45 -12.51
N THR A 328 -21.35 -4.68 -11.62
CA THR A 328 -20.10 -5.09 -10.96
C THR A 328 -20.38 -5.37 -9.49
N ILE A 329 -19.94 -6.54 -9.01
CA ILE A 329 -20.12 -6.98 -7.63
C ILE A 329 -18.75 -7.14 -6.99
N ILE A 330 -18.52 -6.44 -5.88
CA ILE A 330 -17.29 -6.56 -5.07
C ILE A 330 -17.68 -7.18 -3.73
N ARG A 331 -17.02 -8.29 -3.35
CA ARG A 331 -17.23 -9.05 -2.11
C ARG A 331 -15.92 -9.32 -1.39
N ASP A 332 -15.98 -9.90 -0.19
CA ASP A 332 -14.81 -10.28 0.63
C ASP A 332 -13.86 -9.11 0.94
N ALA A 333 -14.33 -7.87 0.86
CA ALA A 333 -13.54 -6.66 0.98
C ALA A 333 -13.77 -5.91 2.31
N GLN A 334 -14.19 -6.61 3.38
CA GLN A 334 -14.48 -6.02 4.70
C GLN A 334 -13.29 -5.27 5.31
N GLU A 335 -12.05 -5.58 4.91
CA GLU A 335 -10.85 -4.84 5.32
C GLU A 335 -10.89 -3.35 4.94
N LEU A 336 -11.70 -2.96 3.95
CA LEU A 336 -11.92 -1.55 3.57
C LEU A 336 -12.57 -0.71 4.69
N LYS A 337 -13.30 -1.35 5.60
CA LYS A 337 -13.98 -0.66 6.72
C LYS A 337 -13.01 -0.15 7.78
N VAL A 338 -11.80 -0.70 7.85
CA VAL A 338 -10.78 -0.40 8.89
C VAL A 338 -9.51 0.24 8.31
N LYS A 339 -9.62 0.85 7.13
CA LYS A 339 -8.55 1.63 6.50
C LYS A 339 -8.49 3.06 7.08
N GLU A 340 -7.96 4.02 6.34
CA GLU A 340 -7.89 5.44 6.70
C GLU A 340 -9.27 6.02 6.97
N SER A 341 -10.25 5.58 6.19
CA SER A 341 -11.69 5.79 6.35
C SER A 341 -12.43 4.45 6.21
N ASN A 342 -13.73 4.41 6.52
CA ASN A 342 -14.58 3.31 6.06
C ASN A 342 -14.83 3.48 4.56
N ARG A 343 -13.92 2.95 3.74
CA ARG A 343 -13.93 3.13 2.28
C ARG A 343 -15.18 2.60 1.60
N ILE A 344 -15.87 1.59 2.16
CA ILE A 344 -17.13 1.09 1.60
C ILE A 344 -18.18 2.19 1.69
N ASP A 345 -18.46 2.67 2.90
CA ASP A 345 -19.50 3.67 3.13
C ASP A 345 -19.19 5.00 2.42
N VAL A 346 -17.93 5.44 2.49
CA VAL A 346 -17.49 6.69 1.85
C VAL A 346 -17.67 6.62 0.33
N MET A 347 -17.20 5.53 -0.31
CA MET A 347 -17.36 5.36 -1.76
C MET A 347 -18.82 5.30 -2.17
N VAL A 348 -19.65 4.53 -1.46
CA VAL A 348 -21.08 4.39 -1.77
C VAL A 348 -21.80 5.74 -1.62
N ASN A 349 -21.58 6.45 -0.53
CA ASN A 349 -22.22 7.75 -0.29
C ASN A 349 -21.80 8.79 -1.34
N ALA A 350 -20.51 8.89 -1.62
CA ALA A 350 -19.97 9.87 -2.53
C ALA A 350 -20.34 9.58 -4.00
N LEU A 351 -20.25 8.32 -4.48
CA LEU A 351 -20.70 7.96 -5.83
C LEU A 351 -22.21 8.10 -5.99
N SER A 352 -23.01 7.76 -4.96
CA SER A 352 -24.46 8.01 -4.97
C SER A 352 -24.78 9.51 -5.09
N SER A 353 -24.02 10.39 -4.42
CA SER A 353 -24.19 11.82 -4.54
C SER A 353 -23.85 12.35 -5.94
N MET A 354 -23.05 11.62 -6.73
CA MET A 354 -22.78 11.88 -8.13
C MET A 354 -23.80 11.22 -9.09
N GLY A 355 -24.81 10.53 -8.57
CA GLY A 355 -25.88 9.87 -9.35
C GLY A 355 -25.58 8.43 -9.79
N ALA A 356 -24.54 7.81 -9.28
CA ALA A 356 -24.25 6.40 -9.51
C ALA A 356 -25.33 5.50 -8.90
N ASP A 357 -25.58 4.36 -9.53
CA ASP A 357 -26.40 3.27 -8.99
C ASP A 357 -25.48 2.30 -8.23
N ILE A 358 -25.29 2.56 -6.95
CA ILE A 358 -24.38 1.82 -6.09
C ILE A 358 -25.04 1.51 -4.75
N THR A 359 -24.77 0.33 -4.21
CA THR A 359 -25.29 -0.14 -2.92
C THR A 359 -24.19 -0.80 -2.11
N ALA A 360 -24.06 -0.46 -0.83
CA ALA A 360 -23.16 -1.15 0.09
C ALA A 360 -23.69 -2.55 0.42
N THR A 361 -22.76 -3.49 0.60
CA THR A 361 -23.01 -4.80 1.23
C THR A 361 -22.23 -4.89 2.55
N ASP A 362 -22.40 -5.98 3.28
CA ASP A 362 -21.67 -6.17 4.54
C ASP A 362 -20.15 -6.23 4.36
N ASP A 363 -19.68 -6.62 3.19
CA ASP A 363 -18.27 -6.89 2.89
C ASP A 363 -17.78 -6.27 1.57
N GLY A 364 -18.60 -5.39 0.95
CA GLY A 364 -18.24 -4.79 -0.34
C GLY A 364 -19.32 -3.87 -0.89
N MET A 365 -19.57 -3.94 -2.21
CA MET A 365 -20.54 -3.09 -2.89
C MET A 365 -21.01 -3.67 -4.21
N ILE A 366 -22.21 -3.27 -4.66
CA ILE A 366 -22.79 -3.60 -5.94
C ILE A 366 -22.98 -2.30 -6.72
N ILE A 367 -22.46 -2.26 -7.96
CA ILE A 367 -22.47 -1.07 -8.82
C ILE A 367 -23.13 -1.45 -10.15
N ARG A 368 -24.19 -0.71 -10.54
CA ARG A 368 -24.80 -0.82 -11.86
C ARG A 368 -24.37 0.39 -12.68
N GLY A 369 -23.47 0.14 -13.60
CA GLY A 369 -22.85 1.19 -14.40
C GLY A 369 -23.75 1.68 -15.55
N GLY A 370 -23.18 2.53 -16.41
CA GLY A 370 -23.85 3.07 -17.57
C GLY A 370 -24.71 4.33 -17.33
N LYS A 371 -24.89 4.77 -16.07
CA LYS A 371 -25.53 6.04 -15.76
C LYS A 371 -24.50 7.18 -15.78
N PRO A 372 -24.80 8.31 -16.47
CA PRO A 372 -23.92 9.47 -16.43
C PRO A 372 -23.78 10.01 -15.01
N LEU A 373 -22.53 10.24 -14.57
CA LEU A 373 -22.26 10.93 -13.31
C LEU A 373 -22.43 12.44 -13.48
N HIS A 374 -22.82 13.14 -12.41
CA HIS A 374 -22.84 14.59 -12.33
C HIS A 374 -21.89 15.10 -11.25
N GLY A 375 -21.48 16.36 -11.38
CA GLY A 375 -20.61 17.02 -10.41
C GLY A 375 -21.24 17.10 -9.02
N ALA A 376 -20.41 17.00 -7.99
CA ALA A 376 -20.82 17.08 -6.59
C ALA A 376 -19.69 17.64 -5.71
N VAL A 377 -20.01 17.99 -4.47
CA VAL A 377 -19.01 18.29 -3.43
C VAL A 377 -18.72 17.00 -2.67
N ILE A 378 -17.47 16.57 -2.70
CA ILE A 378 -17.01 15.32 -2.14
C ILE A 378 -16.06 15.59 -0.97
N ASP A 379 -16.36 15.05 0.20
CA ASP A 379 -15.42 15.01 1.31
C ASP A 379 -14.49 13.80 1.15
N SER A 380 -13.19 14.06 1.06
CA SER A 380 -12.18 13.00 1.00
C SER A 380 -12.03 12.22 2.33
N HIS A 381 -12.56 12.73 3.42
CA HIS A 381 -12.32 12.22 4.78
C HIS A 381 -10.82 12.10 5.10
N LEU A 382 -9.97 12.93 4.49
CA LEU A 382 -8.51 12.89 4.55
C LEU A 382 -7.92 11.54 4.09
N ASP A 383 -8.68 10.76 3.33
CA ASP A 383 -8.23 9.53 2.68
C ASP A 383 -7.80 9.84 1.24
N HIS A 384 -6.49 9.72 1.00
CA HIS A 384 -5.88 10.03 -0.30
C HIS A 384 -6.46 9.18 -1.44
N ARG A 385 -6.90 7.93 -1.17
CA ARG A 385 -7.48 7.07 -2.20
C ARG A 385 -8.88 7.53 -2.60
N ILE A 386 -9.64 8.05 -1.66
CA ILE A 386 -10.93 8.68 -1.93
C ILE A 386 -10.70 9.94 -2.78
N ALA A 387 -9.81 10.85 -2.35
CA ALA A 387 -9.53 12.07 -3.08
C ALA A 387 -9.13 11.80 -4.55
N MET A 388 -8.19 10.88 -4.79
CA MET A 388 -7.74 10.52 -6.14
C MET A 388 -8.84 9.84 -6.96
N SER A 389 -9.65 8.95 -6.37
CA SER A 389 -10.76 8.28 -7.07
C SER A 389 -11.81 9.29 -7.56
N PHE A 390 -12.17 10.26 -6.72
CA PHE A 390 -13.15 11.26 -7.10
C PHE A 390 -12.59 12.35 -8.01
N ALA A 391 -11.28 12.57 -8.03
CA ALA A 391 -10.64 13.36 -9.08
C ALA A 391 -10.87 12.70 -10.46
N ILE A 392 -10.64 11.40 -10.57
CA ILE A 392 -10.87 10.66 -11.82
C ILE A 392 -12.35 10.62 -12.21
N ALA A 393 -13.26 10.39 -11.25
CA ALA A 393 -14.69 10.42 -11.50
C ALA A 393 -15.13 11.81 -12.01
N GLY A 394 -14.62 12.88 -11.42
CA GLY A 394 -14.91 14.28 -11.79
C GLY A 394 -14.52 14.64 -13.22
N LEU A 395 -13.43 14.08 -13.76
CA LEU A 395 -13.01 14.30 -15.15
C LEU A 395 -14.07 13.87 -16.17
N ASN A 396 -15.00 12.99 -15.78
CA ASN A 396 -16.03 12.43 -16.65
C ASN A 396 -17.47 12.79 -16.19
N ALA A 397 -17.60 13.57 -15.12
CA ALA A 397 -18.89 14.01 -14.60
C ALA A 397 -19.48 15.19 -15.40
N ASN A 398 -20.80 15.29 -15.45
CA ASN A 398 -21.49 16.45 -15.99
C ASN A 398 -21.54 17.56 -14.93
N GLY A 399 -20.82 18.66 -15.14
CA GLY A 399 -20.63 19.73 -14.17
C GLY A 399 -19.38 19.57 -13.32
N ASP A 400 -19.15 20.54 -12.44
CA ASP A 400 -17.91 20.61 -11.63
C ASP A 400 -17.99 19.69 -10.42
N THR A 401 -16.88 19.01 -10.13
CA THR A 401 -16.70 18.25 -8.89
C THR A 401 -15.73 18.99 -7.97
N GLU A 402 -16.10 19.21 -6.72
CA GLU A 402 -15.24 19.83 -5.72
C GLU A 402 -14.84 18.78 -4.68
N ILE A 403 -13.54 18.64 -4.43
CA ILE A 403 -13.00 17.70 -3.43
C ILE A 403 -12.45 18.51 -2.26
N THR A 404 -13.03 18.34 -1.07
CA THR A 404 -12.52 18.90 0.17
C THR A 404 -11.47 17.99 0.80
N GLY A 405 -10.47 18.57 1.50
CA GLY A 405 -9.34 17.80 2.05
C GLY A 405 -8.46 17.16 0.96
N ALA A 406 -8.46 17.73 -0.25
CA ALA A 406 -7.80 17.17 -1.43
C ALA A 406 -6.27 17.06 -1.31
N GLU A 407 -5.67 17.86 -0.43
CA GLU A 407 -4.21 17.86 -0.11
C GLU A 407 -3.73 16.54 0.50
N CYS A 408 -4.63 15.71 1.01
CA CYS A 408 -4.29 14.40 1.56
C CYS A 408 -3.65 13.45 0.53
N VAL A 409 -3.76 13.72 -0.78
CA VAL A 409 -3.08 12.94 -1.83
C VAL A 409 -1.55 12.92 -1.62
N ASN A 410 -0.98 13.97 -1.02
CA ASN A 410 0.45 14.07 -0.73
C ASN A 410 0.98 12.97 0.24
N ILE A 411 0.09 12.25 0.91
CA ILE A 411 0.46 11.09 1.76
C ILE A 411 1.10 9.97 0.93
N SER A 412 0.62 9.76 -0.30
CA SER A 412 1.09 8.66 -1.16
C SER A 412 1.42 9.08 -2.59
N TYR A 413 0.94 10.24 -3.04
CA TYR A 413 1.22 10.73 -4.38
C TYR A 413 1.38 12.26 -4.39
N PRO A 414 2.52 12.79 -3.92
CA PRO A 414 2.85 14.20 -4.14
C PRO A 414 2.85 14.53 -5.64
N GLY A 415 2.18 15.61 -6.03
CA GLY A 415 2.11 16.02 -7.45
C GLY A 415 0.97 15.36 -8.27
N PHE A 416 0.09 14.55 -7.67
CA PHE A 416 -0.98 13.85 -8.39
C PHE A 416 -1.83 14.76 -9.31
N TYR A 417 -2.21 15.93 -8.83
CA TYR A 417 -3.06 16.86 -9.61
C TYR A 417 -2.29 17.51 -10.74
N ASP A 418 -0.99 17.76 -10.58
CA ASP A 418 -0.12 18.33 -11.62
C ASP A 418 0.07 17.32 -12.75
N ASP A 419 0.34 16.07 -12.38
CA ASP A 419 0.48 14.95 -13.32
C ASP A 419 -0.83 14.70 -14.09
N LEU A 420 -1.98 14.76 -13.40
CA LEU A 420 -3.28 14.59 -14.02
C LEU A 420 -3.55 15.73 -15.03
N GLY A 421 -3.31 16.98 -14.63
CA GLY A 421 -3.46 18.15 -15.48
C GLY A 421 -2.52 18.14 -16.69
N GLY A 422 -1.32 17.56 -16.54
CA GLY A 422 -0.35 17.41 -17.63
C GLY A 422 -0.81 16.51 -18.78
N LEU A 423 -1.79 15.63 -18.55
CA LEU A 423 -2.37 14.71 -19.53
C LEU A 423 -3.61 15.29 -20.25
N GLU A 424 -4.23 16.34 -19.71
CA GLU A 424 -5.45 16.95 -20.27
C GLU A 424 -5.18 17.56 -21.68
N ARG A 425 -6.11 17.31 -22.63
CA ARG A 425 -6.06 17.81 -24.01
C ARG A 425 -7.45 18.30 -24.46
#